data_253272b8ee9f75a03975d01a9b42ea59
#
_entry.id   253272b8ee9f75a03975d01a9b42ea59
#
_cell.length_a   1.000
_cell.length_b   1.000
_cell.length_c   1.000
_cell.angle_alpha   90.00
_cell.angle_beta   90.00
_cell.angle_gamma   90.00
#
_symmetry.space_group_name_H-M   'P 1'
#
loop_
_entity.id
_entity.type
_entity.pdbx_description
1 polymer ?
#
loop_
_entity_poly.entity_id
_entity_poly.type
_entity_poly.pdbx_seq_one_letter_code
_entity_poly.pdbx_strand_id
1 'polypeptide(L)'
;MRLEKTNNLSIKYPSIIFVILSVSFFQCDKFSGTKWLYYNQTSCSDKWGVYSNFDDLKQKVEDYIQAKKNIKVYDVEVLSNGPQQNCLACTCTTGNIIKLKVMNSDVVELKTEGFYE
;
A
#
# COMPACT_ATOMS: atom_id res chain seq x y z
N MET A 1 -14.01 -42.50 -48.48
CA MET A 1 -14.89 -41.34 -48.62
C MET A 1 -15.57 -40.85 -47.32
N ARG A 2 -15.64 -41.64 -46.33
CA ARG A 2 -16.35 -41.25 -45.08
C ARG A 2 -15.42 -40.71 -43.99
N LEU A 3 -14.15 -40.78 -44.17
CA LEU A 3 -13.16 -40.34 -43.18
C LEU A 3 -12.76 -38.86 -43.30
N GLU A 4 -13.13 -38.22 -44.39
CA GLU A 4 -12.77 -36.81 -44.63
C GLU A 4 -13.63 -35.82 -43.84
N LYS A 5 -14.79 -36.21 -43.33
CA LYS A 5 -15.69 -35.33 -42.62
C LYS A 5 -15.34 -35.13 -41.13
N THR A 6 -14.52 -36.00 -40.58
CA THR A 6 -14.13 -35.91 -39.16
C THR A 6 -12.92 -35.04 -38.90
N ASN A 7 -12.12 -34.77 -39.92
CA ASN A 7 -10.89 -33.99 -39.78
C ASN A 7 -11.15 -32.47 -39.68
N ASN A 8 -12.25 -32.00 -40.20
CA ASN A 8 -12.57 -30.56 -40.16
C ASN A 8 -13.15 -30.06 -38.82
N LEU A 9 -13.63 -30.97 -37.99
CA LEU A 9 -14.17 -30.59 -36.68
C LEU A 9 -13.11 -30.40 -35.59
N SER A 10 -11.95 -31.08 -35.73
CA SER A 10 -10.88 -31.00 -34.75
C SER A 10 -10.06 -29.71 -34.85
N ILE A 11 -10.10 -29.02 -35.96
CA ILE A 11 -9.33 -27.78 -36.21
C ILE A 11 -10.04 -26.56 -35.59
N LYS A 12 -11.33 -26.62 -35.40
CA LYS A 12 -12.10 -25.49 -34.83
C LYS A 12 -11.93 -25.31 -33.34
N TYR A 13 -11.66 -26.37 -32.60
CA TYR A 13 -11.54 -26.32 -31.14
C TYR A 13 -10.27 -25.65 -30.64
N PRO A 14 -9.08 -25.87 -31.20
CA PRO A 14 -7.87 -25.20 -30.71
C PRO A 14 -7.89 -23.69 -30.93
N SER A 15 -8.56 -23.21 -31.97
CA SER A 15 -8.68 -21.77 -32.23
C SER A 15 -9.57 -21.06 -31.22
N ILE A 16 -10.64 -21.69 -30.77
CA ILE A 16 -11.55 -21.14 -29.76
C ILE A 16 -10.87 -21.14 -28.39
N ILE A 17 -10.16 -22.22 -28.06
CA ILE A 17 -9.39 -22.31 -26.81
C ILE A 17 -8.29 -21.25 -26.75
N PHE A 18 -7.66 -20.96 -27.87
CA PHE A 18 -6.62 -19.96 -27.97
C PHE A 18 -7.16 -18.53 -27.75
N VAL A 19 -8.34 -18.25 -28.26
CA VAL A 19 -9.02 -16.95 -28.07
C VAL A 19 -9.45 -16.77 -26.62
N ILE A 20 -9.92 -17.81 -25.94
CA ILE A 20 -10.32 -17.74 -24.53
C ILE A 20 -9.11 -17.54 -23.63
N LEU A 21 -7.97 -18.17 -23.93
CA LEU A 21 -6.72 -18.00 -23.18
C LEU A 21 -6.13 -16.59 -23.30
N SER A 22 -6.31 -15.93 -24.45
CA SER A 22 -5.78 -14.58 -24.66
C SER A 22 -6.54 -13.49 -23.91
N VAL A 23 -7.79 -13.72 -23.58
CA VAL A 23 -8.62 -12.76 -22.82
C VAL A 23 -8.28 -12.75 -21.32
N SER A 24 -7.74 -13.84 -20.79
CA SER A 24 -7.40 -13.93 -19.36
C SER A 24 -6.15 -13.13 -18.96
N PHE A 25 -5.33 -12.69 -19.91
CA PHE A 25 -4.11 -11.93 -19.61
C PHE A 25 -4.36 -10.43 -19.37
N PHE A 26 -5.52 -9.92 -19.69
CA PHE A 26 -5.81 -8.48 -19.56
C PHE A 26 -6.27 -8.04 -18.17
N GLN A 27 -6.41 -8.93 -17.21
CA GLN A 27 -6.96 -8.60 -15.88
C GLN A 27 -5.91 -8.29 -14.81
N CYS A 28 -4.61 -8.39 -15.10
CA CYS A 28 -3.55 -8.23 -14.10
C CYS A 28 -3.10 -6.80 -13.83
N ASP A 29 -3.50 -5.80 -14.62
CA ASP A 29 -2.91 -4.46 -14.55
C ASP A 29 -3.64 -3.48 -13.61
N LYS A 30 -4.72 -3.89 -12.96
CA LYS A 30 -5.55 -2.95 -12.18
C LYS A 30 -5.12 -2.73 -10.72
N PHE A 31 -4.14 -3.45 -10.21
CA PHE A 31 -3.79 -3.44 -8.77
C PHE A 31 -2.34 -3.09 -8.48
N SER A 32 -1.59 -2.61 -9.43
CA SER A 32 -0.22 -2.22 -9.20
C SER A 32 -0.11 -0.77 -8.81
N GLY A 33 0.45 -0.50 -7.66
CA GLY A 33 0.84 0.83 -7.27
C GLY A 33 0.86 0.99 -5.76
N THR A 34 2.04 1.29 -5.28
CA THR A 34 2.26 1.74 -3.91
C THR A 34 2.47 3.25 -3.92
N LYS A 35 2.21 3.87 -2.79
CA LYS A 35 2.37 5.31 -2.61
C LYS A 35 3.03 5.60 -1.29
N TRP A 36 3.84 6.65 -1.24
CA TRP A 36 4.39 7.18 -0.01
C TRP A 36 3.43 8.20 0.58
N LEU A 37 3.17 8.05 1.87
CA LEU A 37 2.43 9.02 2.68
C LEU A 37 3.32 9.57 3.77
N TYR A 38 3.00 10.74 4.25
CA TYR A 38 3.79 11.49 5.22
C TYR A 38 2.93 11.80 6.45
N TYR A 39 3.56 11.81 7.61
CA TYR A 39 2.93 12.19 8.87
C TYR A 39 3.91 13.03 9.68
N ASN A 40 3.50 14.20 10.11
CA ASN A 40 4.29 15.05 10.97
C ASN A 40 4.19 14.54 12.41
N GLN A 41 5.27 13.97 12.93
CA GLN A 41 5.32 13.45 14.28
C GLN A 41 5.03 14.56 15.30
N THR A 42 4.21 14.23 16.30
CA THR A 42 3.92 15.11 17.44
C THR A 42 4.69 14.69 18.67
N SER A 43 4.74 15.57 19.67
CA SER A 43 5.50 15.35 20.91
C SER A 43 4.99 14.15 21.72
N CYS A 44 3.67 14.02 21.86
CA CYS A 44 3.07 12.94 22.66
C CYS A 44 1.63 12.58 22.29
N SER A 45 1.10 13.06 21.16
CA SER A 45 -0.28 12.74 20.78
C SER A 45 -0.39 11.70 19.67
N ASP A 46 0.73 11.11 19.25
CA ASP A 46 0.73 10.06 18.25
C ASP A 46 0.11 8.76 18.77
N LYS A 47 -0.68 8.11 17.93
CA LYS A 47 -1.47 6.93 18.32
C LYS A 47 -0.64 5.66 18.57
N TRP A 48 0.57 5.59 18.07
CA TRP A 48 1.48 4.45 18.28
C TRP A 48 2.29 4.53 19.57
N GLY A 49 2.18 5.64 20.31
CA GLY A 49 2.76 5.77 21.64
C GLY A 49 4.23 6.18 21.66
N VAL A 50 4.86 5.96 22.79
CA VAL A 50 6.25 6.34 23.07
C VAL A 50 7.22 5.34 22.43
N TYR A 51 8.35 5.82 21.96
CA TYR A 51 9.41 5.02 21.33
C TYR A 51 10.78 5.33 21.95
N SER A 52 11.71 4.40 21.83
CA SER A 52 13.08 4.54 22.36
C SER A 52 14.08 5.05 21.33
N ASN A 53 13.91 4.67 20.06
CA ASN A 53 14.74 5.08 18.93
C ASN A 53 13.93 5.01 17.64
N PHE A 54 14.52 5.40 16.50
CA PHE A 54 13.79 5.43 15.24
C PHE A 54 13.42 4.03 14.73
N ASP A 55 14.20 3.01 15.01
CA ASP A 55 13.83 1.64 14.61
C ASP A 55 12.62 1.15 15.41
N ASP A 56 12.57 1.45 16.68
CA ASP A 56 11.40 1.18 17.53
C ASP A 56 10.18 1.98 17.07
N LEU A 57 10.36 3.24 16.70
CA LEU A 57 9.30 4.07 16.13
C LEU A 57 8.71 3.47 14.85
N LYS A 58 9.57 3.08 13.92
CA LYS A 58 9.14 2.43 12.67
C LYS A 58 8.31 1.18 12.94
N GLN A 59 8.77 0.34 13.86
CA GLN A 59 8.07 -0.88 14.24
C GLN A 59 6.70 -0.59 14.86
N LYS A 60 6.63 0.39 15.74
CA LYS A 60 5.37 0.77 16.39
C LYS A 60 4.36 1.37 15.42
N VAL A 61 4.80 2.17 14.48
CA VAL A 61 3.93 2.70 13.40
C VAL A 61 3.39 1.56 12.56
N GLU A 62 4.25 0.67 12.11
CA GLU A 62 3.86 -0.49 11.31
C GLU A 62 2.86 -1.38 12.05
N ASP A 63 3.15 -1.72 13.29
CA ASP A 63 2.28 -2.55 14.13
C ASP A 63 0.91 -1.89 14.36
N TYR A 64 0.89 -0.60 14.60
CA TYR A 64 -0.35 0.15 14.77
C TYR A 64 -1.21 0.11 13.51
N ILE A 65 -0.63 0.42 12.36
CA ILE A 65 -1.36 0.45 11.08
C ILE A 65 -1.87 -0.94 10.71
N GLN A 66 -1.06 -1.98 10.89
CA GLN A 66 -1.48 -3.36 10.60
C GLN A 66 -2.55 -3.86 11.57
N ALA A 67 -2.39 -3.62 12.87
CA ALA A 67 -3.30 -4.12 13.90
C ALA A 67 -4.64 -3.36 13.94
N LYS A 68 -4.61 -2.04 13.78
CA LYS A 68 -5.81 -1.19 13.91
C LYS A 68 -6.55 -0.97 12.60
N LYS A 69 -5.84 -0.97 11.48
CA LYS A 69 -6.40 -0.66 10.17
C LYS A 69 -6.41 -1.84 9.21
N ASN A 70 -5.75 -2.92 9.58
CA ASN A 70 -5.56 -4.10 8.71
C ASN A 70 -4.97 -3.72 7.33
N ILE A 71 -4.06 -2.76 7.33
CA ILE A 71 -3.37 -2.25 6.16
C ILE A 71 -1.96 -2.78 6.16
N LYS A 72 -1.51 -3.34 5.04
CA LYS A 72 -0.13 -3.78 4.86
C LYS A 72 0.78 -2.58 4.63
N VAL A 73 1.84 -2.49 5.43
CA VAL A 73 2.89 -1.48 5.30
C VAL A 73 4.09 -2.14 4.59
N TYR A 74 4.53 -1.53 3.49
CA TYR A 74 5.66 -2.04 2.70
C TYR A 74 7.00 -1.49 3.18
N ASP A 75 7.01 -0.25 3.65
CA ASP A 75 8.22 0.39 4.16
C ASP A 75 7.85 1.56 5.08
N VAL A 76 8.73 1.85 6.03
CA VAL A 76 8.62 3.01 6.94
C VAL A 76 9.97 3.68 7.02
N GLU A 77 10.01 4.98 6.82
CA GLU A 77 11.19 5.81 6.99
C GLU A 77 10.90 6.98 7.93
N VAL A 78 11.91 7.48 8.62
CA VAL A 78 11.82 8.66 9.46
C VAL A 78 12.79 9.72 8.94
N LEU A 79 12.26 10.89 8.63
CA LEU A 79 13.02 12.06 8.18
C LEU A 79 13.02 13.11 9.29
N SER A 80 14.14 13.84 9.44
CA SER A 80 14.32 14.85 10.49
C SER A 80 14.28 16.30 9.97
N ASN A 81 13.69 16.52 8.81
CA ASN A 81 13.64 17.82 8.13
C ASN A 81 12.22 18.43 8.08
N GLY A 82 11.34 17.98 8.95
CA GLY A 82 9.97 18.43 9.01
C GLY A 82 9.77 19.72 9.80
N PRO A 83 8.54 20.23 9.85
CA PRO A 83 8.21 21.44 10.63
C PRO A 83 8.30 21.16 12.12
N GLN A 84 9.08 21.98 12.82
CA GLN A 84 9.22 21.92 14.27
C GLN A 84 8.51 23.09 14.93
N GLN A 85 7.75 22.83 15.99
CA GLN A 85 7.08 23.84 16.80
C GLN A 85 7.70 23.92 18.18
N ASN A 86 7.98 25.13 18.64
CA ASN A 86 8.46 25.39 20.00
C ASN A 86 7.28 25.59 20.94
N CYS A 87 6.68 24.49 21.38
CA CYS A 87 5.61 24.53 22.36
C CYS A 87 5.60 23.28 23.23
N LEU A 88 4.88 23.34 24.36
CA LEU A 88 4.83 22.26 25.35
C LEU A 88 3.61 21.34 25.16
N ALA A 89 2.73 21.62 24.21
CA ALA A 89 1.54 20.81 23.97
C ALA A 89 1.91 19.49 23.27
N CYS A 90 1.16 18.43 23.55
CA CYS A 90 1.36 17.11 22.92
C CYS A 90 1.16 17.13 21.40
N THR A 91 0.37 18.06 20.89
CA THR A 91 0.10 18.20 19.45
C THR A 91 1.20 18.95 18.68
N CYS A 92 2.20 19.50 19.37
CA CYS A 92 3.28 20.21 18.70
C CYS A 92 4.17 19.27 17.92
N THR A 93 4.55 19.65 16.68
CA THR A 93 5.40 18.85 15.82
C THR A 93 6.85 18.85 16.30
N THR A 94 7.52 17.70 16.22
CA THR A 94 8.89 17.50 16.67
C THR A 94 9.95 17.87 15.62
N GLY A 95 9.55 18.00 14.37
CA GLY A 95 10.47 18.12 13.24
C GLY A 95 10.74 16.80 12.52
N ASN A 96 10.25 15.69 13.04
CA ASN A 96 10.34 14.40 12.35
C ASN A 96 9.12 14.17 11.47
N ILE A 97 9.37 13.61 10.28
CA ILE A 97 8.32 13.16 9.37
C ILE A 97 8.39 11.64 9.27
N ILE A 98 7.29 10.97 9.52
CA ILE A 98 7.15 9.54 9.28
C ILE A 98 6.67 9.35 7.86
N LYS A 99 7.41 8.56 7.10
CA LYS A 99 7.15 8.23 5.71
C LYS A 99 6.71 6.79 5.61
N LEU A 100 5.52 6.57 5.06
CA LEU A 100 4.87 5.26 5.04
C LEU A 100 4.55 4.86 3.60
N LYS A 101 4.99 3.66 3.20
CA LYS A 101 4.69 3.11 1.89
C LYS A 101 3.56 2.10 1.98
N VAL A 102 2.46 2.38 1.30
CA VAL A 102 1.24 1.56 1.29
C VAL A 102 0.67 1.43 -0.12
N MET A 103 -0.32 0.57 -0.29
CA MET A 103 -1.04 0.48 -1.55
C MET A 103 -1.91 1.72 -1.78
N ASN A 104 -2.10 2.08 -3.06
CA ASN A 104 -2.96 3.21 -3.43
C ASN A 104 -4.39 3.10 -2.88
N SER A 105 -4.90 1.88 -2.78
CA SER A 105 -6.25 1.62 -2.23
C SER A 105 -6.39 1.98 -0.76
N ASP A 106 -5.30 2.06 0.00
CA ASP A 106 -5.30 2.33 1.43
C ASP A 106 -5.08 3.81 1.77
N VAL A 107 -4.77 4.64 0.78
CA VAL A 107 -4.44 6.06 0.97
C VAL A 107 -5.57 6.85 1.63
N VAL A 108 -6.81 6.65 1.17
CA VAL A 108 -7.97 7.41 1.67
C VAL A 108 -8.18 7.14 3.17
N GLU A 109 -8.07 5.89 3.60
CA GLU A 109 -8.22 5.53 5.01
C GLU A 109 -7.10 6.11 5.87
N LEU A 110 -5.86 6.09 5.39
CA LEU A 110 -4.71 6.63 6.13
C LEU A 110 -4.75 8.16 6.23
N LYS A 111 -5.36 8.86 5.27
CA LYS A 111 -5.59 10.30 5.38
C LYS A 111 -6.51 10.64 6.56
N THR A 112 -7.44 9.77 6.92
CA THR A 112 -8.26 9.96 8.13
C THR A 112 -7.45 9.85 9.42
N GLU A 113 -6.30 9.20 9.39
CA GLU A 113 -5.37 9.09 10.50
C GLU A 113 -4.37 10.26 10.60
N GLY A 114 -4.40 11.20 9.67
CA GLY A 114 -3.52 12.36 9.64
C GLY A 114 -2.36 12.27 8.65
N PHE A 115 -2.28 11.20 7.87
CA PHE A 115 -1.30 11.09 6.81
C PHE A 115 -1.68 11.98 5.63
N TYR A 116 -0.68 12.47 4.90
CA TYR A 116 -0.84 13.30 3.71
C TYR A 116 0.10 12.85 2.58
N GLU A 117 -0.23 13.27 1.37
CA GLU A 117 0.58 13.01 0.17
C GLU A 117 1.66 14.08 -0.05
#